data_b685c796738c4984b563c0bb7a2db6a1
#
_entry.id   b685c796738c4984b563c0bb7a2db6a1
#
_cell.length_a   1.000
_cell.length_b   1.000
_cell.length_c   1.000
_cell.angle_alpha   90.00
_cell.angle_beta   90.00
_cell.angle_gamma   90.00
#
_symmetry.space_group_name_H-M   'P 1'
#
loop_
_entity.id
_entity.type
_entity.pdbx_description
1 polymer ?
#
loop_
_entity_poly.entity_id
_entity_poly.type
_entity_poly.pdbx_seq_one_letter_code
_entity_poly.pdbx_strand_id
1 'polypeptide(L)'
;MTEVMGIVNGTTNFILTKMTQEGMEFKDALALATELGYAEADPTADIEGLDAGRKVAIIASVAFNSRVVFNDVYTEGIAKITSKDIHYAKEMGRDIKLLGVARNEADGIEAYVCPMLIPSSHPLATVNDSYNAVFVHGDAVEDAMFLSLIHI
;
A
#
# COMPACT_ATOMS: atom_id res chain seq x y z
N MET A 1 -20.01 3.25 4.89
CA MET A 1 -18.65 2.88 4.46
C MET A 1 -18.45 1.40 4.74
N THR A 2 -18.15 0.64 3.72
CA THR A 2 -18.00 -0.82 3.79
C THR A 2 -16.57 -1.28 3.58
N GLU A 3 -15.80 -0.51 2.79
CA GLU A 3 -14.38 -0.81 2.54
C GLU A 3 -13.55 0.46 2.49
N VAL A 4 -12.33 0.36 3.00
CA VAL A 4 -11.25 1.33 2.80
C VAL A 4 -10.03 0.57 2.32
N MET A 5 -9.45 1.01 1.21
CA MET A 5 -8.22 0.45 0.63
C MET A 5 -7.24 1.58 0.34
N GLY A 6 -5.96 1.41 0.64
CA GLY A 6 -5.04 2.53 0.40
C GLY A 6 -3.58 2.17 0.27
N ILE A 7 -2.87 3.03 -0.44
CA ILE A 7 -1.42 3.15 -0.42
C ILE A 7 -1.10 4.15 0.68
N VAL A 8 -0.63 3.65 1.83
CA VAL A 8 -0.44 4.45 3.04
C VAL A 8 1.02 4.57 3.49
N ASN A 9 1.94 4.08 2.64
CA ASN A 9 3.38 4.21 2.84
C ASN A 9 4.04 4.63 1.51
N GLY A 10 4.57 5.84 1.48
CA GLY A 10 5.16 6.41 0.26
C GLY A 10 6.50 5.81 -0.11
N THR A 11 7.30 5.38 0.87
CA THR A 11 8.60 4.72 0.63
C THR A 11 8.42 3.44 -0.17
N THR A 12 7.50 2.58 0.25
CA THR A 12 7.21 1.32 -0.45
C THR A 12 6.56 1.56 -1.81
N ASN A 13 5.70 2.57 -1.94
CA ASN A 13 5.14 2.91 -3.24
C ASN A 13 6.21 3.43 -4.20
N PHE A 14 7.14 4.26 -3.73
CA PHE A 14 8.28 4.71 -4.52
C PHE A 14 9.13 3.53 -5.02
N ILE A 15 9.51 2.61 -4.12
CA ILE A 15 10.31 1.43 -4.46
C ILE A 15 9.60 0.59 -5.55
N LEU A 16 8.32 0.24 -5.33
CA LEU A 16 7.54 -0.54 -6.30
C LEU A 16 7.35 0.20 -7.63
N THR A 17 7.23 1.53 -7.60
CA THR A 17 7.16 2.35 -8.81
C THR A 17 8.46 2.25 -9.62
N LYS A 18 9.63 2.37 -8.99
CA LYS A 18 10.93 2.25 -9.66
C LYS A 18 11.15 0.85 -10.24
N MET A 19 10.80 -0.18 -9.50
CA MET A 19 10.83 -1.56 -9.99
C MET A 19 9.92 -1.74 -11.21
N THR A 20 8.72 -1.15 -11.18
CA THR A 20 7.72 -1.30 -12.24
C THR A 20 8.04 -0.49 -13.49
N GLN A 21 8.44 0.77 -13.35
CA GLN A 21 8.63 1.68 -14.48
C GLN A 21 10.04 1.64 -15.06
N GLU A 22 11.05 1.47 -14.22
CA GLU A 22 12.45 1.52 -14.60
C GLU A 22 13.12 0.13 -14.64
N GLY A 23 12.41 -0.92 -14.21
CA GLY A 23 12.93 -2.30 -14.19
C GLY A 23 14.03 -2.51 -13.15
N MET A 24 14.08 -1.66 -12.12
CA MET A 24 15.11 -1.76 -11.09
C MET A 24 14.91 -3.02 -10.23
N GLU A 25 16.02 -3.58 -9.75
CA GLU A 25 15.96 -4.58 -8.68
C GLU A 25 15.59 -3.91 -7.35
N PHE A 26 14.96 -4.68 -6.45
CA PHE A 26 14.52 -4.18 -5.15
C PHE A 26 15.63 -3.44 -4.38
N LYS A 27 16.83 -4.00 -4.36
CA LYS A 27 17.97 -3.41 -3.64
C LYS A 27 18.37 -2.04 -4.20
N ASP A 28 18.35 -1.89 -5.52
CA ASP A 28 18.73 -0.65 -6.18
C ASP A 28 17.66 0.42 -5.98
N ALA A 29 16.39 0.04 -6.06
CA ALA A 29 15.26 0.93 -5.79
C ALA A 29 15.24 1.40 -4.31
N LEU A 30 15.57 0.51 -3.37
CA LEU A 30 15.70 0.86 -1.95
C LEU A 30 16.90 1.80 -1.71
N ALA A 31 18.04 1.54 -2.34
CA ALA A 31 19.21 2.41 -2.24
C ALA A 31 18.90 3.82 -2.76
N LEU A 32 18.21 3.92 -3.90
CA LEU A 32 17.75 5.19 -4.44
C LEU A 32 16.76 5.91 -3.52
N ALA A 33 15.83 5.17 -2.92
CA ALA A 33 14.88 5.73 -1.94
C ALA A 33 15.61 6.32 -0.73
N THR A 34 16.67 5.67 -0.26
CA THR A 34 17.53 6.15 0.84
C THR A 34 18.31 7.40 0.43
N GLU A 35 18.91 7.40 -0.75
CA GLU A 35 19.67 8.54 -1.28
C GLU A 35 18.79 9.80 -1.41
N LEU A 36 17.55 9.63 -1.85
CA LEU A 36 16.58 10.72 -2.02
C LEU A 36 15.86 11.12 -0.71
N GLY A 37 16.12 10.42 0.40
CA GLY A 37 15.53 10.73 1.70
C GLY A 37 14.12 10.18 1.92
N TYR A 38 13.61 9.34 1.04
CA TYR A 38 12.32 8.66 1.22
C TYR A 38 12.40 7.49 2.23
N ALA A 39 13.55 6.80 2.29
CA ALA A 39 13.81 5.74 3.24
C ALA A 39 14.86 6.19 4.27
N GLU A 40 14.64 5.84 5.53
CA GLU A 40 15.61 6.04 6.60
C GLU A 40 16.74 4.99 6.53
N ALA A 41 17.79 5.15 7.34
CA ALA A 41 18.90 4.21 7.42
C ALA A 41 18.45 2.79 7.83
N ASP A 42 17.42 2.68 8.66
CA ASP A 42 16.72 1.44 8.95
C ASP A 42 15.31 1.48 8.35
N PRO A 43 15.10 0.97 7.12
CA PRO A 43 13.83 1.00 6.44
C PRO A 43 12.87 -0.14 6.85
N THR A 44 13.22 -0.94 7.84
CA THR A 44 12.48 -2.17 8.22
C THR A 44 10.99 -1.90 8.44
N ALA A 45 10.65 -0.82 9.14
CA ALA A 45 9.24 -0.50 9.41
C ALA A 45 8.43 -0.26 8.14
N ASP A 46 9.06 0.27 7.08
CA ASP A 46 8.44 0.50 5.79
C ASP A 46 8.36 -0.78 4.98
N ILE A 47 9.52 -1.40 4.69
CA ILE A 47 9.61 -2.53 3.76
C ILE A 47 8.94 -3.81 4.26
N GLU A 48 8.83 -4.00 5.57
CA GLU A 48 8.09 -5.10 6.20
C GLU A 48 6.61 -4.75 6.42
N GLY A 49 6.15 -3.56 6.04
CA GLY A 49 4.77 -3.12 6.09
C GLY A 49 4.25 -2.74 7.48
N LEU A 50 5.13 -2.64 8.48
CA LEU A 50 4.74 -2.37 9.86
C LEU A 50 4.14 -0.98 10.05
N ASP A 51 4.69 0.04 9.37
CA ASP A 51 4.14 1.39 9.35
C ASP A 51 2.73 1.40 8.73
N ALA A 52 2.58 0.77 7.57
CA ALA A 52 1.29 0.63 6.90
C ALA A 52 0.28 -0.12 7.78
N GLY A 53 0.69 -1.19 8.48
CA GLY A 53 -0.17 -1.94 9.39
C GLY A 53 -0.69 -1.10 10.56
N ARG A 54 0.16 -0.26 11.16
CA ARG A 54 -0.26 0.68 12.22
C ARG A 54 -1.27 1.70 11.69
N LYS A 55 -1.04 2.23 10.48
CA LYS A 55 -1.96 3.17 9.83
C LYS A 55 -3.30 2.53 9.50
N VAL A 56 -3.31 1.28 9.01
CA VAL A 56 -4.54 0.53 8.74
C VAL A 56 -5.35 0.28 10.00
N ALA A 57 -4.71 -0.04 11.13
CA ALA A 57 -5.40 -0.17 12.41
C ALA A 57 -6.14 1.12 12.81
N ILE A 58 -5.50 2.28 12.62
CA ILE A 58 -6.11 3.59 12.86
C ILE A 58 -7.26 3.85 11.89
N ILE A 59 -7.03 3.63 10.59
CA ILE A 59 -8.03 3.84 9.54
C ILE A 59 -9.27 2.97 9.79
N ALA A 60 -9.08 1.68 10.06
CA ALA A 60 -10.17 0.76 10.37
C ALA A 60 -10.96 1.20 11.62
N SER A 61 -10.24 1.63 12.65
CA SER A 61 -10.88 2.11 13.89
C SER A 61 -11.77 3.33 13.65
N VAL A 62 -11.29 4.29 12.86
CA VAL A 62 -12.04 5.51 12.53
C VAL A 62 -13.18 5.21 11.56
N ALA A 63 -12.90 4.46 10.49
CA ALA A 63 -13.87 4.17 9.44
C ALA A 63 -15.10 3.40 9.95
N PHE A 64 -14.88 2.45 10.87
CA PHE A 64 -15.92 1.53 11.33
C PHE A 64 -16.34 1.75 12.78
N ASN A 65 -15.88 2.85 13.40
CA ASN A 65 -16.19 3.20 14.80
C ASN A 65 -15.98 2.01 15.75
N SER A 66 -14.87 1.31 15.60
CA SER A 66 -14.52 0.11 16.36
C SER A 66 -13.05 0.17 16.77
N ARG A 67 -12.68 -0.53 17.84
CA ARG A 67 -11.29 -0.59 18.26
C ARG A 67 -10.56 -1.70 17.50
N VAL A 68 -9.69 -1.32 16.57
CA VAL A 68 -8.74 -2.21 15.89
C VAL A 68 -7.34 -1.81 16.32
N VAL A 69 -6.54 -2.76 16.79
CA VAL A 69 -5.14 -2.54 17.17
C VAL A 69 -4.20 -3.19 16.17
N PHE A 70 -2.94 -2.78 16.16
CA PHE A 70 -1.96 -3.29 15.19
C PHE A 70 -1.85 -4.83 15.18
N ASN A 71 -1.97 -5.48 16.35
CA ASN A 71 -1.91 -6.94 16.43
C ASN A 71 -3.11 -7.66 15.78
N ASP A 72 -4.18 -6.95 15.48
CA ASP A 72 -5.35 -7.48 14.77
C ASP A 72 -5.15 -7.40 13.24
N VAL A 73 -4.10 -6.68 12.77
CA VAL A 73 -3.84 -6.45 11.35
C VAL A 73 -2.82 -7.46 10.84
N TYR A 74 -3.21 -8.33 9.92
CA TYR A 74 -2.24 -9.13 9.18
C TYR A 74 -1.33 -8.21 8.37
N THR A 75 -0.01 -8.44 8.45
CA THR A 75 0.96 -7.54 7.81
C THR A 75 2.02 -8.35 7.06
N GLU A 76 2.16 -8.07 5.77
CA GLU A 76 3.23 -8.57 4.92
C GLU A 76 3.81 -7.42 4.09
N GLY A 77 5.15 -7.29 4.10
CA GLY A 77 5.86 -6.23 3.38
C GLY A 77 6.28 -6.59 1.97
N ILE A 78 7.14 -5.74 1.38
CA ILE A 78 7.58 -5.86 -0.01
C ILE A 78 8.99 -6.45 -0.17
N ALA A 79 9.67 -6.77 0.91
CA ALA A 79 11.08 -7.20 0.88
C ALA A 79 11.33 -8.47 0.04
N LYS A 80 10.29 -9.27 -0.22
CA LYS A 80 10.38 -10.50 -1.02
C LYS A 80 9.98 -10.31 -2.49
N ILE A 81 9.47 -9.14 -2.87
CA ILE A 81 9.06 -8.85 -4.25
C ILE A 81 10.30 -8.70 -5.13
N THR A 82 10.31 -9.41 -6.24
CA THR A 82 11.40 -9.42 -7.20
C THR A 82 11.02 -8.69 -8.49
N SER A 83 12.02 -8.31 -9.29
CA SER A 83 11.80 -7.77 -10.64
C SER A 83 11.05 -8.76 -11.54
N LYS A 84 11.22 -10.07 -11.28
CA LYS A 84 10.49 -11.12 -11.99
C LYS A 84 9.00 -11.13 -11.67
N ASP A 85 8.62 -10.90 -10.41
CA ASP A 85 7.21 -10.78 -10.00
C ASP A 85 6.55 -9.58 -10.67
N ILE A 86 7.26 -8.45 -10.72
CA ILE A 86 6.82 -7.24 -11.42
C ILE A 86 6.61 -7.52 -12.92
N HIS A 87 7.55 -8.24 -13.54
CA HIS A 87 7.44 -8.60 -14.96
C HIS A 87 6.18 -9.45 -15.24
N TYR A 88 5.94 -10.49 -14.45
CA TYR A 88 4.76 -11.33 -14.61
C TYR A 88 3.45 -10.58 -14.32
N ALA A 89 3.45 -9.68 -13.34
CA ALA A 89 2.30 -8.83 -13.09
C ALA A 89 1.94 -8.01 -14.33
N LYS A 90 2.95 -7.38 -14.96
CA LYS A 90 2.77 -6.61 -16.20
C LYS A 90 2.22 -7.44 -17.36
N GLU A 91 2.73 -8.66 -17.55
CA GLU A 91 2.22 -9.58 -18.57
C GLU A 91 0.73 -9.92 -18.36
N MET A 92 0.29 -9.93 -17.10
CA MET A 92 -1.12 -10.14 -16.75
C MET A 92 -1.98 -8.86 -16.78
N GLY A 93 -1.41 -7.71 -17.19
CA GLY A 93 -2.10 -6.41 -17.16
C GLY A 93 -2.42 -5.94 -15.74
N ARG A 94 -1.51 -6.23 -14.79
CA ARG A 94 -1.64 -5.89 -13.37
C ARG A 94 -0.42 -5.15 -12.86
N ASP A 95 -0.62 -4.42 -11.77
CA ASP A 95 0.44 -3.75 -11.02
C ASP A 95 0.52 -4.32 -9.61
N ILE A 96 1.73 -4.37 -9.04
CA ILE A 96 1.93 -4.73 -7.64
C ILE A 96 1.98 -3.45 -6.81
N LYS A 97 1.09 -3.34 -5.82
CA LYS A 97 1.08 -2.26 -4.82
C LYS A 97 1.04 -2.85 -3.43
N LEU A 98 1.70 -2.20 -2.46
CA LEU A 98 1.48 -2.50 -1.05
C LEU A 98 0.21 -1.80 -0.61
N LEU A 99 -0.84 -2.57 -0.36
CA LEU A 99 -2.14 -2.02 0.01
C LEU A 99 -2.49 -2.36 1.46
N GLY A 100 -2.95 -1.36 2.18
CA GLY A 100 -3.69 -1.54 3.40
C GLY A 100 -5.18 -1.62 3.09
N VAL A 101 -5.84 -2.64 3.61
CA VAL A 101 -7.27 -2.88 3.39
C VAL A 101 -7.97 -3.04 4.73
N ALA A 102 -9.12 -2.41 4.86
CA ALA A 102 -10.04 -2.63 5.97
C ALA A 102 -11.46 -2.76 5.44
N ARG A 103 -12.16 -3.82 5.84
CA ARG A 103 -13.54 -4.12 5.44
C ARG A 103 -14.40 -4.35 6.66
N ASN A 104 -15.65 -3.89 6.58
CA ASN A 104 -16.68 -4.17 7.58
C ASN A 104 -17.57 -5.29 7.04
N GLU A 105 -17.30 -6.50 7.50
CA GLU A 105 -18.03 -7.71 7.10
C GLU A 105 -19.10 -8.08 8.14
N ALA A 106 -20.00 -9.00 7.77
CA ALA A 106 -21.12 -9.39 8.64
C ALA A 106 -20.67 -10.01 9.98
N ASP A 107 -19.50 -10.62 10.03
CA ASP A 107 -18.92 -11.31 11.17
C ASP A 107 -17.78 -10.52 11.86
N GLY A 108 -17.48 -9.32 11.39
CA GLY A 108 -16.48 -8.45 12.00
C GLY A 108 -15.70 -7.60 11.02
N ILE A 109 -14.62 -6.98 11.51
CA ILE A 109 -13.72 -6.16 10.70
C ILE A 109 -12.54 -7.01 10.24
N GLU A 110 -12.36 -7.08 8.93
CA GLU A 110 -11.15 -7.61 8.30
C GLU A 110 -10.16 -6.45 8.09
N ALA A 111 -8.91 -6.62 8.51
CA ALA A 111 -7.87 -5.62 8.32
C ALA A 111 -6.52 -6.27 8.00
N TYR A 112 -5.87 -5.84 6.91
CA TYR A 112 -4.58 -6.39 6.50
C TYR A 112 -3.76 -5.43 5.64
N VAL A 113 -2.45 -5.69 5.57
CA VAL A 113 -1.49 -5.05 4.67
C VAL A 113 -0.72 -6.15 3.95
N CYS A 114 -0.72 -6.14 2.64
CA CYS A 114 0.10 -7.03 1.84
C CYS A 114 0.35 -6.48 0.43
N PRO A 115 1.37 -6.98 -0.28
CA PRO A 115 1.51 -6.76 -1.71
C PRO A 115 0.32 -7.38 -2.46
N MET A 116 -0.33 -6.59 -3.30
CA MET A 116 -1.50 -7.02 -4.05
C MET A 116 -1.31 -6.78 -5.55
N LEU A 117 -1.78 -7.76 -6.34
CA LEU A 117 -1.91 -7.67 -7.79
C LEU A 117 -3.24 -6.99 -8.14
N ILE A 118 -3.21 -5.72 -8.51
CA ILE A 118 -4.41 -4.98 -8.92
C ILE A 118 -4.43 -4.77 -10.43
N PRO A 119 -5.61 -4.73 -11.06
CA PRO A 119 -5.72 -4.39 -12.48
C PRO A 119 -5.06 -3.04 -12.75
N SER A 120 -4.30 -2.90 -13.86
CA SER A 120 -3.67 -1.62 -14.23
C SER A 120 -4.69 -0.51 -14.51
N SER A 121 -5.97 -0.87 -14.72
CA SER A 121 -7.08 0.08 -14.83
C SER A 121 -7.64 0.56 -13.47
N HIS A 122 -7.22 -0.04 -12.36
CA HIS A 122 -7.69 0.36 -11.01
C HIS A 122 -7.13 1.75 -10.66
N PRO A 123 -7.91 2.67 -10.04
CA PRO A 123 -7.44 4.01 -9.69
C PRO A 123 -6.14 4.01 -8.87
N LEU A 124 -5.98 3.10 -7.91
CA LEU A 124 -4.75 3.00 -7.11
C LEU A 124 -3.52 2.54 -7.91
N ALA A 125 -3.69 1.88 -9.06
CA ALA A 125 -2.56 1.49 -9.91
C ALA A 125 -1.84 2.71 -10.51
N THR A 126 -2.55 3.81 -10.72
CA THR A 126 -2.01 5.06 -11.26
C THR A 126 -1.27 5.92 -10.23
N VAL A 127 -1.37 5.57 -8.95
CA VAL A 127 -0.71 6.29 -7.86
C VAL A 127 0.75 5.82 -7.76
N ASN A 128 1.67 6.64 -8.21
CA ASN A 128 3.09 6.31 -8.33
C ASN A 128 3.98 7.17 -7.43
N ASP A 129 5.27 6.91 -7.47
CA ASP A 129 6.30 7.58 -6.68
C ASP A 129 5.98 7.56 -5.17
N SER A 130 6.19 8.65 -4.47
CA SER A 130 5.94 8.77 -3.03
C SER A 130 4.50 9.18 -2.67
N TYR A 131 3.58 9.20 -3.65
CA TYR A 131 2.19 9.54 -3.37
C TYR A 131 1.49 8.46 -2.55
N ASN A 132 0.63 8.92 -1.65
CA ASN A 132 -0.33 8.10 -0.90
C ASN A 132 -1.73 8.32 -1.47
N ALA A 133 -2.57 7.30 -1.38
CA ALA A 133 -3.97 7.42 -1.74
C ALA A 133 -4.83 6.50 -0.89
N VAL A 134 -6.04 6.95 -0.59
CA VAL A 134 -7.06 6.15 0.08
C VAL A 134 -8.28 6.09 -0.83
N PHE A 135 -8.69 4.89 -1.15
CA PHE A 135 -9.90 4.56 -1.89
C PHE A 135 -10.95 4.05 -0.91
N VAL A 136 -12.14 4.62 -0.98
CA VAL A 136 -13.23 4.34 -0.04
C VAL A 136 -14.45 3.91 -0.83
N HIS A 137 -15.07 2.81 -0.40
CA HIS A 137 -16.35 2.35 -0.92
C HIS A 137 -17.44 2.42 0.16
N GLY A 138 -18.64 2.85 -0.22
CA GLY A 138 -19.75 2.95 0.71
C GLY A 138 -21.08 3.29 0.06
N ASP A 139 -22.15 3.13 0.81
CA ASP A 139 -23.52 3.21 0.31
C ASP A 139 -23.94 4.63 -0.12
N ALA A 140 -23.31 5.68 0.43
CA ALA A 140 -23.71 7.06 0.19
C ALA A 140 -23.05 7.71 -1.03
N VAL A 141 -21.78 7.34 -1.34
CA VAL A 141 -20.95 7.98 -2.37
C VAL A 141 -20.45 6.96 -3.39
N GLU A 142 -20.74 5.68 -3.19
CA GLU A 142 -20.16 4.58 -3.95
C GLU A 142 -18.63 4.58 -3.79
N ASP A 143 -17.89 5.09 -4.76
CA ASP A 143 -16.45 5.13 -4.77
C ASP A 143 -15.91 6.56 -4.64
N ALA A 144 -14.95 6.76 -3.75
CA ALA A 144 -14.21 8.01 -3.63
C ALA A 144 -12.70 7.71 -3.43
N MET A 145 -11.84 8.51 -4.05
CA MET A 145 -10.40 8.42 -3.86
C MET A 145 -9.84 9.75 -3.40
N PHE A 146 -9.01 9.70 -2.36
CA PHE A 146 -8.26 10.82 -1.83
C PHE A 146 -6.78 10.60 -2.12
N LEU A 147 -6.14 11.55 -2.79
CA LEU A 147 -4.73 11.52 -3.13
C LEU A 147 -3.98 12.53 -2.26
N SER A 148 -2.85 12.12 -1.74
CA SER A 148 -1.96 12.98 -0.95
C SER A 148 -0.50 12.71 -1.26
N LEU A 149 0.33 13.73 -1.13
CA LEU A 149 1.78 13.60 -1.14
C LEU A 149 2.28 13.49 0.29
N ILE A 150 3.31 12.69 0.52
CA ILE A 150 4.01 12.71 1.81
C ILE A 150 4.60 14.10 2.01
N HIS A 151 4.45 14.61 3.21
CA HIS A 151 5.15 15.82 3.61
C HIS A 151 6.65 15.50 3.72
N ILE A 152 7.44 16.14 2.89
CA ILE A 152 8.90 16.05 2.89
C ILE A 152 9.46 17.20 3.73
#